data_47ccc50ef2165d90c3b280622d279bd5
#
_entry.id   47ccc50ef2165d90c3b280622d279bd5
#
_cell.length_a   1.000
_cell.length_b   1.000
_cell.length_c   1.000
_cell.angle_alpha   90.00
_cell.angle_beta   90.00
_cell.angle_gamma   90.00
#
_symmetry.space_group_name_H-M   'P 1'
#
loop_
_entity.id
_entity.type
_entity.pdbx_description
1 polymer ?
#
loop_
_entity_poly.entity_id
_entity_poly.type
_entity_poly.pdbx_seq_one_letter_code
_entity_poly.pdbx_strand_id
1 'polypeptide(L)'
;MANLFLAHRPRRMRKDTFSRRLMCEHVLTSNDLIYPVFVIEGENKTEAVQSMPGVQRQTIDLLLKTAAECVALGIPAIALFPVISPDLKSLNAKEAYNPSGLVPKAIRALKHAFPDLGVITDVALDPYTTHGQDGIIDDHGYVRNDATVSILVKQALCHAKAGADVVAPSDMMDGRIGAIRSALEQHTYIHTRILAYSAKYASAFYGPFRDAVGSSANLGKSNKYNYQMDPANSDEAMKEVALDIEEGADMVMVKPGMPYLDVVRRVKETFGVPTYAYQVSGEYAMLKAAAQNGWLDEQACVMESLLGFKRAGADGILTYFAMDVARWLK
;
A
#
# COMPACT_ATOMS: atom_id res chain seq x y z
N MET A 1 45.60 35.89 -17.69
CA MET A 1 44.54 34.90 -17.54
C MET A 1 43.27 35.51 -18.15
N ALA A 2 42.73 34.92 -19.21
CA ALA A 2 41.50 35.41 -19.81
C ALA A 2 40.37 35.27 -18.80
N ASN A 3 39.66 36.35 -18.47
CA ASN A 3 38.46 36.32 -17.64
C ASN A 3 37.39 35.51 -18.38
N LEU A 4 37.22 34.25 -18.01
CA LEU A 4 36.21 33.40 -18.59
C LEU A 4 34.83 33.92 -18.11
N PHE A 5 34.15 34.67 -18.97
CA PHE A 5 32.80 35.16 -18.69
C PHE A 5 31.83 33.99 -18.85
N LEU A 6 31.29 33.46 -17.74
CA LEU A 6 30.29 32.42 -17.75
C LEU A 6 28.89 33.04 -17.75
N ALA A 7 28.21 33.00 -18.91
CA ALA A 7 26.81 33.44 -19.03
C ALA A 7 25.85 32.61 -18.16
N HIS A 8 26.08 31.30 -18.12
CA HIS A 8 25.26 30.35 -17.37
C HIS A 8 26.00 29.86 -16.10
N ARG A 9 25.40 30.13 -14.94
CA ARG A 9 25.88 29.65 -13.65
C ARG A 9 24.74 29.02 -12.84
N PRO A 10 24.41 27.72 -13.02
CA PRO A 10 23.32 27.06 -12.30
C PRO A 10 23.51 27.12 -10.77
N ARG A 11 24.74 27.18 -10.26
CA ARG A 11 25.04 27.34 -8.82
C ARG A 11 24.48 28.63 -8.21
N ARG A 12 24.19 29.66 -9.04
CA ARG A 12 23.61 30.95 -8.59
C ARG A 12 22.27 30.71 -7.89
N MET A 13 21.42 29.84 -8.46
CA MET A 13 20.11 29.49 -7.88
C MET A 13 20.19 28.62 -6.61
N ARG A 14 21.35 27.96 -6.38
CA ARG A 14 21.57 27.10 -5.21
C ARG A 14 22.28 27.78 -4.05
N LYS A 15 22.76 29.02 -4.25
CA LYS A 15 23.60 29.74 -3.28
C LYS A 15 22.88 29.99 -1.96
N ASP A 16 21.65 30.51 -2.01
CA ASP A 16 20.94 31.02 -0.85
C ASP A 16 19.68 30.20 -0.58
N THR A 17 19.24 30.12 0.69
CA THR A 17 18.08 29.33 1.11
C THR A 17 16.80 29.83 0.46
N PHE A 18 16.58 31.16 0.36
CA PHE A 18 15.38 31.68 -0.28
C PHE A 18 15.29 31.24 -1.75
N SER A 19 16.41 31.30 -2.46
CA SER A 19 16.47 30.91 -3.87
C SER A 19 16.18 29.42 -4.06
N ARG A 20 16.77 28.53 -3.22
CA ARG A 20 16.47 27.09 -3.23
C ARG A 20 15.00 26.80 -2.94
N ARG A 21 14.40 27.54 -1.99
CA ARG A 21 12.96 27.41 -1.65
C ARG A 21 12.06 27.83 -2.80
N LEU A 22 12.39 28.92 -3.52
CA LEU A 22 11.61 29.39 -4.66
C LEU A 22 11.67 28.46 -5.86
N MET A 23 12.77 27.73 -6.07
CA MET A 23 12.91 26.79 -7.18
C MET A 23 12.51 25.35 -6.85
N CYS A 24 12.05 25.10 -5.63
CA CYS A 24 11.60 23.78 -5.21
C CYS A 24 10.30 23.39 -5.97
N GLU A 25 10.36 22.30 -6.72
CA GLU A 25 9.26 21.87 -7.60
C GLU A 25 8.24 21.00 -6.88
N HIS A 26 8.66 20.27 -5.82
CA HIS A 26 7.82 19.31 -5.12
C HIS A 26 7.88 19.54 -3.62
N VAL A 27 6.72 19.40 -2.97
CA VAL A 27 6.58 19.51 -1.52
C VAL A 27 5.91 18.23 -1.02
N LEU A 28 6.42 17.70 0.10
CA LEU A 28 5.79 16.61 0.84
C LEU A 28 4.97 17.20 1.99
N THR A 29 3.73 16.75 2.13
CA THR A 29 2.81 17.14 3.20
C THR A 29 2.18 15.90 3.83
N SER A 30 1.53 16.05 5.00
CA SER A 30 0.77 14.95 5.60
C SER A 30 -0.37 14.45 4.71
N ASN A 31 -0.89 15.29 3.81
CA ASN A 31 -1.93 14.89 2.85
C ASN A 31 -1.48 13.85 1.82
N ASP A 32 -0.18 13.69 1.65
CA ASP A 32 0.40 12.71 0.74
C ASP A 32 0.56 11.32 1.37
N LEU A 33 0.32 11.18 2.68
CA LEU A 33 0.67 10.00 3.46
C LEU A 33 -0.55 9.10 3.71
N ILE A 34 -0.36 7.80 3.54
CA ILE A 34 -1.31 6.77 3.94
C ILE A 34 -0.60 5.84 4.91
N TYR A 35 -1.17 5.61 6.10
CA TYR A 35 -0.53 4.79 7.12
C TYR A 35 -1.02 3.34 7.08
N PRO A 36 -0.17 2.35 6.72
CA PRO A 36 -0.52 0.94 6.76
C PRO A 36 -0.46 0.40 8.19
N VAL A 37 -1.48 -0.36 8.59
CA VAL A 37 -1.61 -0.92 9.94
C VAL A 37 -1.92 -2.41 9.91
N PHE A 38 -1.30 -3.18 10.81
CA PHE A 38 -1.58 -4.59 11.01
C PHE A 38 -2.57 -4.78 12.15
N VAL A 39 -3.68 -5.49 11.87
CA VAL A 39 -4.78 -5.69 12.83
C VAL A 39 -4.85 -7.15 13.25
N ILE A 40 -4.98 -7.40 14.55
CA ILE A 40 -5.15 -8.73 15.16
C ILE A 40 -6.43 -8.80 15.98
N GLU A 41 -6.92 -10.00 16.19
CA GLU A 41 -8.03 -10.28 17.11
C GLU A 41 -7.55 -10.14 18.57
N GLY A 42 -8.51 -9.86 19.47
CA GLY A 42 -8.30 -9.72 20.90
C GLY A 42 -8.62 -8.33 21.42
N GLU A 43 -8.12 -8.04 22.62
CA GLU A 43 -8.33 -6.76 23.31
C GLU A 43 -7.02 -6.36 24.03
N ASN A 44 -6.69 -5.07 23.96
CA ASN A 44 -5.53 -4.44 24.62
C ASN A 44 -4.20 -5.18 24.38
N LYS A 45 -3.97 -5.62 23.14
CA LYS A 45 -2.78 -6.40 22.77
C LYS A 45 -2.04 -5.76 21.60
N THR A 46 -0.70 -5.71 21.73
CA THR A 46 0.22 -5.41 20.63
C THR A 46 1.24 -6.53 20.46
N GLU A 47 1.70 -6.76 19.25
CA GLU A 47 2.78 -7.66 18.92
C GLU A 47 3.79 -6.95 18.02
N ALA A 48 5.06 -6.87 18.44
CA ALA A 48 6.10 -6.27 17.62
C ALA A 48 6.38 -7.12 16.35
N VAL A 49 6.59 -6.46 15.23
CA VAL A 49 7.09 -7.10 14.01
C VAL A 49 8.61 -7.02 14.01
N GLN A 50 9.30 -8.13 14.30
CA GLN A 50 10.77 -8.13 14.51
C GLN A 50 11.55 -7.62 13.31
N SER A 51 11.11 -7.98 12.10
CA SER A 51 11.72 -7.55 10.84
C SER A 51 11.40 -6.11 10.44
N MET A 52 10.55 -5.41 11.22
CA MET A 52 10.14 -4.02 10.98
C MET A 52 10.20 -3.22 12.30
N PRO A 53 11.37 -2.76 12.75
CA PRO A 53 11.54 -2.06 14.01
C PRO A 53 10.59 -0.86 14.16
N GLY A 54 9.83 -0.82 15.27
CA GLY A 54 8.82 0.23 15.52
C GLY A 54 7.42 -0.07 14.99
N VAL A 55 7.25 -1.06 14.11
CA VAL A 55 5.94 -1.49 13.60
C VAL A 55 5.35 -2.58 14.50
N GLN A 56 4.04 -2.49 14.78
CA GLN A 56 3.31 -3.41 15.62
C GLN A 56 2.04 -3.91 14.94
N ARG A 57 1.65 -5.14 15.24
CA ARG A 57 0.29 -5.63 15.07
C ARG A 57 -0.51 -5.18 16.29
N GLN A 58 -1.76 -4.77 16.13
CA GLN A 58 -2.54 -4.21 17.23
C GLN A 58 -4.02 -4.63 17.14
N THR A 59 -4.64 -4.78 18.30
CA THR A 59 -6.08 -5.03 18.40
C THR A 59 -6.90 -3.77 18.05
N ILE A 60 -8.19 -3.93 17.77
CA ILE A 60 -9.06 -2.83 17.27
C ILE A 60 -9.13 -1.67 18.26
N ASP A 61 -9.20 -1.92 19.56
CA ASP A 61 -9.20 -0.88 20.61
C ASP A 61 -7.94 -0.02 20.61
N LEU A 62 -6.77 -0.62 20.33
CA LEU A 62 -5.50 0.10 20.18
C LEU A 62 -5.37 0.76 18.81
N LEU A 63 -5.92 0.13 17.77
CA LEU A 63 -6.02 0.75 16.44
C LEU A 63 -6.79 2.08 16.48
N LEU A 64 -7.84 2.18 17.29
CA LEU A 64 -8.57 3.43 17.47
C LEU A 64 -7.70 4.54 18.09
N LYS A 65 -6.77 4.21 18.98
CA LYS A 65 -5.80 5.18 19.52
C LYS A 65 -4.81 5.64 18.43
N THR A 66 -4.31 4.70 17.64
CA THR A 66 -3.45 5.00 16.47
C THR A 66 -4.18 5.87 15.45
N ALA A 67 -5.44 5.58 15.16
CA ALA A 67 -6.26 6.38 14.25
C ALA A 67 -6.48 7.81 14.76
N ALA A 68 -6.72 7.98 16.07
CA ALA A 68 -6.81 9.30 16.68
C ALA A 68 -5.52 10.12 16.48
N GLU A 69 -4.36 9.47 16.62
CA GLU A 69 -3.07 10.11 16.38
C GLU A 69 -2.87 10.46 14.88
N CYS A 70 -3.25 9.56 13.96
CA CYS A 70 -3.23 9.86 12.52
C CYS A 70 -4.05 11.11 12.19
N VAL A 71 -5.28 11.20 12.73
CA VAL A 71 -6.15 12.39 12.55
C VAL A 71 -5.49 13.64 13.11
N ALA A 72 -4.92 13.57 14.34
CA ALA A 72 -4.24 14.71 14.98
C ALA A 72 -2.99 15.16 14.19
N LEU A 73 -2.34 14.25 13.46
CA LEU A 73 -1.19 14.53 12.61
C LEU A 73 -1.60 15.00 11.20
N GLY A 74 -2.88 14.96 10.85
CA GLY A 74 -3.39 15.34 9.54
C GLY A 74 -3.16 14.30 8.45
N ILE A 75 -2.96 13.03 8.83
CA ILE A 75 -2.86 11.90 7.87
C ILE A 75 -4.28 11.57 7.40
N PRO A 76 -4.56 11.63 6.09
CA PRO A 76 -5.94 11.54 5.59
C PRO A 76 -6.52 10.12 5.57
N ALA A 77 -5.68 9.07 5.54
CA ALA A 77 -6.15 7.71 5.42
C ALA A 77 -5.23 6.68 6.08
N ILE A 78 -5.83 5.57 6.48
CA ILE A 78 -5.13 4.36 6.93
C ILE A 78 -5.47 3.18 6.03
N ALA A 79 -4.52 2.24 5.87
CA ALA A 79 -4.71 1.02 5.10
C ALA A 79 -4.64 -0.20 6.03
N LEU A 80 -5.70 -1.04 6.03
CA LEU A 80 -5.86 -2.18 6.93
C LEU A 80 -5.28 -3.46 6.33
N PHE A 81 -4.39 -4.12 7.07
CA PHE A 81 -3.83 -5.43 6.76
C PHE A 81 -4.11 -6.39 7.92
N PRO A 82 -4.98 -7.41 7.74
CA PRO A 82 -5.33 -8.33 8.82
C PRO A 82 -4.26 -9.40 9.03
N VAL A 83 -4.09 -9.81 10.28
CA VAL A 83 -3.37 -11.01 10.67
C VAL A 83 -4.39 -12.03 11.18
N ILE A 84 -4.67 -13.01 10.36
CA ILE A 84 -5.74 -13.99 10.61
C ILE A 84 -5.17 -15.20 11.34
N SER A 85 -5.89 -15.64 12.38
CA SER A 85 -5.53 -16.85 13.13
C SER A 85 -5.51 -18.08 12.20
N PRO A 86 -4.53 -19.00 12.35
CA PRO A 86 -4.39 -20.15 11.47
C PRO A 86 -5.64 -21.05 11.39
N ASP A 87 -6.41 -21.15 12.48
CA ASP A 87 -7.66 -21.94 12.55
C ASP A 87 -8.82 -21.34 11.73
N LEU A 88 -8.76 -20.07 11.37
CA LEU A 88 -9.73 -19.40 10.51
C LEU A 88 -9.32 -19.43 9.02
N LYS A 89 -8.08 -19.83 8.72
CA LYS A 89 -7.63 -19.97 7.32
C LYS A 89 -8.20 -21.22 6.66
N SER A 90 -8.46 -21.14 5.37
CA SER A 90 -9.01 -22.28 4.60
C SER A 90 -8.50 -22.25 3.16
N LEU A 91 -8.62 -23.37 2.44
CA LEU A 91 -8.25 -23.45 1.02
C LEU A 91 -9.04 -22.47 0.13
N ASN A 92 -10.27 -22.17 0.51
CA ASN A 92 -11.19 -21.30 -0.21
C ASN A 92 -11.40 -19.92 0.45
N ALA A 93 -10.53 -19.54 1.37
CA ALA A 93 -10.46 -18.21 2.00
C ALA A 93 -11.83 -17.69 2.53
N LYS A 94 -12.65 -18.55 3.16
CA LYS A 94 -14.01 -18.18 3.60
C LYS A 94 -14.05 -16.99 4.55
N GLU A 95 -13.03 -16.83 5.39
CA GLU A 95 -12.92 -15.73 6.35
C GLU A 95 -12.77 -14.37 5.66
N ALA A 96 -12.28 -14.31 4.41
CA ALA A 96 -12.09 -13.07 3.67
C ALA A 96 -13.37 -12.25 3.47
N TYR A 97 -14.51 -12.92 3.40
CA TYR A 97 -15.84 -12.30 3.21
C TYR A 97 -16.81 -12.57 4.36
N ASN A 98 -16.29 -12.91 5.55
CA ASN A 98 -17.09 -13.05 6.77
C ASN A 98 -17.51 -11.66 7.29
N PRO A 99 -18.83 -11.29 7.30
CA PRO A 99 -19.28 -9.97 7.73
C PRO A 99 -19.05 -9.70 9.23
N SER A 100 -18.77 -10.73 10.02
CA SER A 100 -18.40 -10.66 11.43
C SER A 100 -16.90 -10.86 11.65
N GLY A 101 -16.10 -10.93 10.60
CA GLY A 101 -14.65 -11.09 10.66
C GLY A 101 -13.91 -9.84 11.13
N LEU A 102 -12.60 -9.99 11.30
CA LEU A 102 -11.71 -8.95 11.85
C LEU A 102 -11.76 -7.64 11.05
N VAL A 103 -11.64 -7.70 9.71
CA VAL A 103 -11.60 -6.48 8.88
C VAL A 103 -12.91 -5.72 8.91
N PRO A 104 -14.10 -6.34 8.69
CA PRO A 104 -15.38 -5.64 8.82
C PRO A 104 -15.63 -5.06 10.22
N LYS A 105 -15.17 -5.71 11.29
CA LYS A 105 -15.24 -5.14 12.67
C LYS A 105 -14.37 -3.88 12.77
N ALA A 106 -13.12 -3.94 12.28
CA ALA A 106 -12.19 -2.80 12.32
C ALA A 106 -12.73 -1.62 11.51
N ILE A 107 -13.26 -1.85 10.30
CA ILE A 107 -13.88 -0.81 9.47
C ILE A 107 -15.00 -0.10 10.24
N ARG A 108 -15.96 -0.86 10.78
CA ARG A 108 -17.09 -0.27 11.52
C ARG A 108 -16.64 0.54 12.75
N ALA A 109 -15.67 0.04 13.50
CA ALA A 109 -15.13 0.73 14.67
C ALA A 109 -14.46 2.06 14.28
N LEU A 110 -13.64 2.05 13.21
CA LEU A 110 -12.96 3.23 12.71
C LEU A 110 -13.94 4.28 12.16
N LYS A 111 -14.89 3.86 11.31
CA LYS A 111 -15.88 4.78 10.73
C LYS A 111 -16.85 5.34 11.76
N HIS A 112 -17.13 4.59 12.83
CA HIS A 112 -17.93 5.10 13.96
C HIS A 112 -17.16 6.18 14.75
N ALA A 113 -15.87 5.93 15.03
CA ALA A 113 -15.05 6.84 15.86
C ALA A 113 -14.49 8.05 15.06
N PHE A 114 -14.16 7.84 13.78
CA PHE A 114 -13.50 8.81 12.89
C PHE A 114 -14.15 8.81 11.50
N PRO A 115 -15.34 9.41 11.34
CA PRO A 115 -16.10 9.38 10.07
C PRO A 115 -15.31 9.94 8.87
N ASP A 116 -14.46 10.94 9.10
CA ASP A 116 -13.71 11.64 8.06
C ASP A 116 -12.35 10.99 7.74
N LEU A 117 -11.88 10.06 8.57
CA LEU A 117 -10.65 9.31 8.27
C LEU A 117 -10.92 8.29 7.16
N GLY A 118 -10.16 8.38 6.07
CA GLY A 118 -10.23 7.40 4.98
C GLY A 118 -9.80 6.00 5.43
N VAL A 119 -10.65 5.00 5.21
CA VAL A 119 -10.35 3.60 5.50
C VAL A 119 -10.17 2.84 4.19
N ILE A 120 -8.93 2.45 3.91
CA ILE A 120 -8.54 1.64 2.75
C ILE A 120 -8.41 0.19 3.20
N THR A 121 -8.99 -0.75 2.46
CA THR A 121 -8.89 -2.17 2.79
C THR A 121 -8.21 -2.95 1.69
N ASP A 122 -7.23 -3.75 2.06
CA ASP A 122 -6.62 -4.71 1.15
C ASP A 122 -7.64 -5.77 0.73
N VAL A 123 -7.73 -6.03 -0.58
CA VAL A 123 -8.57 -7.09 -1.16
C VAL A 123 -7.63 -8.10 -1.81
N ALA A 124 -7.31 -9.14 -1.05
CA ALA A 124 -6.43 -10.24 -1.42
C ALA A 124 -6.70 -11.44 -0.51
N LEU A 125 -6.30 -12.64 -0.91
CA LEU A 125 -6.67 -13.85 -0.19
C LEU A 125 -5.51 -14.47 0.61
N ASP A 126 -4.27 -14.01 0.45
CA ASP A 126 -3.10 -14.58 1.15
C ASP A 126 -3.19 -14.57 2.68
N PRO A 127 -3.82 -13.56 3.36
CA PRO A 127 -4.02 -13.64 4.81
C PRO A 127 -4.99 -14.76 5.22
N TYR A 128 -5.88 -15.19 4.33
CA TYR A 128 -7.00 -16.08 4.60
C TYR A 128 -6.83 -17.50 4.07
N THR A 129 -5.81 -17.73 3.22
CA THR A 129 -5.52 -19.05 2.66
C THR A 129 -4.52 -19.82 3.52
N THR A 130 -4.67 -21.15 3.58
CA THR A 130 -3.72 -22.02 4.29
C THR A 130 -2.38 -22.18 3.57
N HIS A 131 -2.33 -21.88 2.27
CA HIS A 131 -1.12 -21.98 1.42
C HIS A 131 -0.44 -20.62 1.16
N GLY A 132 -1.01 -19.49 1.60
CA GLY A 132 -0.39 -18.16 1.51
C GLY A 132 -0.34 -17.54 0.10
N GLN A 133 -1.02 -18.11 -0.89
CA GLN A 133 -1.21 -17.50 -2.21
C GLN A 133 -2.34 -16.46 -2.18
N ASP A 134 -2.28 -15.44 -3.05
CA ASP A 134 -3.28 -14.37 -3.15
C ASP A 134 -4.62 -14.83 -3.76
N GLY A 135 -4.73 -16.09 -4.17
CA GLY A 135 -5.92 -16.66 -4.81
C GLY A 135 -6.16 -18.13 -4.53
N ILE A 136 -7.19 -18.67 -5.14
CA ILE A 136 -7.58 -20.08 -5.04
C ILE A 136 -6.69 -20.92 -5.95
N ILE A 137 -6.09 -21.97 -5.40
CA ILE A 137 -5.18 -22.85 -6.15
C ILE A 137 -5.88 -24.11 -6.66
N ASP A 138 -5.33 -24.68 -7.73
CA ASP A 138 -5.63 -26.04 -8.19
C ASP A 138 -4.77 -27.08 -7.46
N ASP A 139 -4.91 -28.35 -7.84
CA ASP A 139 -4.18 -29.49 -7.28
C ASP A 139 -2.65 -29.44 -7.55
N HIS A 140 -2.22 -28.59 -8.48
CA HIS A 140 -0.80 -28.37 -8.83
C HIS A 140 -0.23 -27.11 -8.16
N GLY A 141 -1.06 -26.36 -7.39
CA GLY A 141 -0.66 -25.12 -6.72
C GLY A 141 -0.70 -23.88 -7.61
N TYR A 142 -1.27 -23.97 -8.81
CA TYR A 142 -1.46 -22.86 -9.72
C TYR A 142 -2.69 -22.02 -9.29
N VAL A 143 -2.55 -20.69 -9.24
CA VAL A 143 -3.65 -19.78 -8.84
C VAL A 143 -4.66 -19.67 -10.00
N ARG A 144 -5.90 -20.05 -9.73
CA ARG A 144 -7.01 -20.02 -10.68
C ARG A 144 -7.67 -18.65 -10.72
N ASN A 145 -7.50 -17.94 -11.84
CA ASN A 145 -7.97 -16.58 -12.02
C ASN A 145 -9.47 -16.40 -11.66
N ASP A 146 -10.37 -17.00 -12.42
CA ASP A 146 -11.81 -16.74 -12.33
C ASP A 146 -12.43 -17.19 -11.01
N ALA A 147 -11.92 -18.30 -10.44
CA ALA A 147 -12.33 -18.75 -9.12
C ALA A 147 -11.91 -17.75 -8.03
N THR A 148 -10.72 -17.15 -8.17
CA THR A 148 -10.21 -16.12 -7.27
C THR A 148 -11.03 -14.85 -7.36
N VAL A 149 -11.24 -14.32 -8.58
CA VAL A 149 -12.04 -13.11 -8.83
C VAL A 149 -13.42 -13.21 -8.17
N SER A 150 -14.08 -14.37 -8.26
CA SER A 150 -15.38 -14.61 -7.63
C SER A 150 -15.37 -14.44 -6.10
N ILE A 151 -14.24 -14.73 -5.44
CA ILE A 151 -14.08 -14.54 -3.97
C ILE A 151 -13.71 -13.10 -3.66
N LEU A 152 -12.82 -12.48 -4.46
CA LEU A 152 -12.43 -11.08 -4.30
C LEU A 152 -13.62 -10.12 -4.39
N VAL A 153 -14.56 -10.38 -5.31
CA VAL A 153 -15.84 -9.64 -5.39
C VAL A 153 -16.64 -9.74 -4.08
N LYS A 154 -16.75 -10.94 -3.49
CA LYS A 154 -17.43 -11.12 -2.20
C LYS A 154 -16.71 -10.37 -1.08
N GLN A 155 -15.39 -10.40 -1.05
CA GLN A 155 -14.57 -9.69 -0.08
C GLN A 155 -14.76 -8.17 -0.21
N ALA A 156 -14.67 -7.61 -1.42
CA ALA A 156 -14.86 -6.20 -1.68
C ALA A 156 -16.25 -5.71 -1.26
N LEU A 157 -17.31 -6.46 -1.61
CA LEU A 157 -18.67 -6.15 -1.17
C LEU A 157 -18.83 -6.22 0.36
N CYS A 158 -18.20 -7.20 1.01
CA CYS A 158 -18.21 -7.32 2.47
C CYS A 158 -17.56 -6.10 3.14
N HIS A 159 -16.42 -5.63 2.61
CA HIS A 159 -15.73 -4.44 3.11
C HIS A 159 -16.53 -3.15 2.84
N ALA A 160 -17.08 -2.98 1.63
CA ALA A 160 -17.94 -1.85 1.28
C ALA A 160 -19.17 -1.77 2.19
N LYS A 161 -19.83 -2.91 2.42
CA LYS A 161 -20.99 -3.02 3.36
C LYS A 161 -20.62 -2.65 4.80
N ALA A 162 -19.39 -2.90 5.22
CA ALA A 162 -18.89 -2.51 6.53
C ALA A 162 -18.56 -1.01 6.64
N GLY A 163 -18.49 -0.28 5.51
CA GLY A 163 -18.23 1.16 5.44
C GLY A 163 -16.82 1.53 4.98
N ALA A 164 -16.08 0.64 4.30
CA ALA A 164 -14.80 0.99 3.71
C ALA A 164 -14.96 2.10 2.66
N ASP A 165 -14.10 3.12 2.71
CA ASP A 165 -14.10 4.22 1.75
C ASP A 165 -13.42 3.82 0.43
N VAL A 166 -12.44 2.93 0.53
CA VAL A 166 -11.65 2.43 -0.60
C VAL A 166 -11.41 0.94 -0.44
N VAL A 167 -11.69 0.16 -1.48
CA VAL A 167 -11.23 -1.22 -1.61
C VAL A 167 -10.00 -1.23 -2.52
N ALA A 168 -8.96 -1.98 -2.12
CA ALA A 168 -7.67 -1.96 -2.80
C ALA A 168 -7.24 -3.37 -3.23
N PRO A 169 -7.71 -3.85 -4.40
CA PRO A 169 -7.36 -5.17 -4.91
C PRO A 169 -5.85 -5.27 -5.19
N SER A 170 -5.19 -6.20 -4.50
CA SER A 170 -3.74 -6.39 -4.56
C SER A 170 -3.32 -7.77 -5.04
N ASP A 171 -4.24 -8.52 -5.62
CA ASP A 171 -4.12 -9.92 -6.01
C ASP A 171 -3.48 -10.13 -7.39
N MET A 172 -3.61 -9.18 -8.32
CA MET A 172 -3.13 -9.22 -9.71
C MET A 172 -3.86 -10.24 -10.61
N MET A 173 -5.14 -10.56 -10.33
CA MET A 173 -5.95 -11.40 -11.23
C MET A 173 -6.50 -10.58 -12.40
N ASP A 174 -6.61 -11.20 -13.58
CA ASP A 174 -7.18 -10.56 -14.76
C ASP A 174 -8.68 -10.28 -14.58
N GLY A 175 -9.14 -9.08 -14.95
CA GLY A 175 -10.56 -8.70 -14.93
C GLY A 175 -11.15 -8.44 -13.53
N ARG A 176 -10.33 -8.47 -12.47
CA ARG A 176 -10.80 -8.30 -11.09
C ARG A 176 -11.38 -6.92 -10.82
N ILE A 177 -10.80 -5.88 -11.41
CA ILE A 177 -11.26 -4.51 -11.17
C ILE A 177 -12.66 -4.32 -11.77
N GLY A 178 -12.88 -4.76 -13.01
CA GLY A 178 -14.18 -4.69 -13.67
C GLY A 178 -15.26 -5.48 -12.93
N ALA A 179 -14.92 -6.68 -12.47
CA ALA A 179 -15.84 -7.51 -11.69
C ALA A 179 -16.22 -6.85 -10.35
N ILE A 180 -15.25 -6.30 -9.62
CA ILE A 180 -15.49 -5.60 -8.35
C ILE A 180 -16.29 -4.31 -8.59
N ARG A 181 -15.93 -3.48 -9.58
CA ARG A 181 -16.66 -2.26 -9.93
C ARG A 181 -18.11 -2.56 -10.25
N SER A 182 -18.35 -3.51 -11.15
CA SER A 182 -19.70 -3.91 -11.52
C SER A 182 -20.52 -4.37 -10.30
N ALA A 183 -19.92 -5.13 -9.40
CA ALA A 183 -20.61 -5.59 -8.21
C ALA A 183 -20.92 -4.45 -7.22
N LEU A 184 -19.99 -3.50 -7.03
CA LEU A 184 -20.22 -2.33 -6.19
C LEU A 184 -21.39 -1.48 -6.71
N GLU A 185 -21.43 -1.22 -8.03
CA GLU A 185 -22.52 -0.48 -8.67
C GLU A 185 -23.87 -1.18 -8.51
N GLN A 186 -23.93 -2.49 -8.79
CA GLN A 186 -25.15 -3.29 -8.67
C GLN A 186 -25.69 -3.32 -7.23
N HIS A 187 -24.83 -3.22 -6.22
CA HIS A 187 -25.22 -3.19 -4.81
C HIS A 187 -25.31 -1.77 -4.25
N THR A 188 -25.33 -0.74 -5.09
CA THR A 188 -25.47 0.69 -4.71
C THR A 188 -24.33 1.26 -3.86
N TYR A 189 -23.15 0.61 -3.84
CA TYR A 189 -21.92 1.16 -3.20
C TYR A 189 -21.17 2.10 -4.16
N ILE A 190 -21.89 3.01 -4.83
CA ILE A 190 -21.38 3.88 -5.90
C ILE A 190 -20.29 4.85 -5.44
N HIS A 191 -20.16 5.08 -4.14
CA HIS A 191 -19.14 5.96 -3.56
C HIS A 191 -17.90 5.22 -3.04
N THR A 192 -17.90 3.89 -3.05
CA THR A 192 -16.71 3.11 -2.70
C THR A 192 -15.70 3.15 -3.86
N ARG A 193 -14.52 3.70 -3.59
CA ARG A 193 -13.45 3.84 -4.58
C ARG A 193 -12.68 2.54 -4.72
N ILE A 194 -12.06 2.35 -5.89
CA ILE A 194 -11.12 1.25 -6.14
C ILE A 194 -9.72 1.84 -6.30
N LEU A 195 -8.79 1.46 -5.42
CA LEU A 195 -7.36 1.68 -5.55
C LEU A 195 -6.73 0.36 -6.06
N ALA A 196 -6.54 0.25 -7.35
CA ALA A 196 -6.00 -0.95 -7.96
C ALA A 196 -4.48 -1.04 -7.78
N TYR A 197 -3.97 -2.15 -7.27
CA TYR A 197 -2.54 -2.45 -7.30
C TYR A 197 -2.15 -2.90 -8.71
N SER A 198 -2.22 -1.99 -9.66
CA SER A 198 -2.12 -2.27 -11.09
C SER A 198 -0.71 -2.68 -11.51
N ALA A 199 0.32 -2.15 -10.86
CA ALA A 199 1.71 -2.49 -11.14
C ALA A 199 2.36 -3.10 -9.88
N LYS A 200 2.03 -4.36 -9.58
CA LYS A 200 2.60 -5.12 -8.46
C LYS A 200 3.58 -6.16 -8.95
N TYR A 201 4.82 -6.04 -8.52
CA TYR A 201 5.93 -6.88 -8.93
C TYR A 201 6.20 -8.03 -7.95
N ALA A 202 6.68 -9.16 -8.47
CA ALA A 202 7.19 -10.29 -7.67
C ALA A 202 8.54 -9.89 -7.04
N SER A 203 8.48 -9.21 -5.89
CA SER A 203 9.62 -8.53 -5.30
C SER A 203 10.22 -9.24 -4.10
N ALA A 204 11.55 -9.20 -3.99
CA ALA A 204 12.29 -9.61 -2.81
C ALA A 204 12.07 -8.68 -1.60
N PHE A 205 11.64 -7.43 -1.83
CA PHE A 205 11.38 -6.45 -0.77
C PHE A 205 10.12 -6.73 0.07
N TYR A 206 9.37 -7.82 -0.19
CA TYR A 206 8.20 -8.21 0.62
C TYR A 206 8.54 -9.09 1.83
N GLY A 207 9.80 -9.45 2.04
CA GLY A 207 10.19 -10.35 3.13
C GLY A 207 9.61 -9.95 4.50
N PRO A 208 9.83 -8.72 4.99
CA PRO A 208 9.31 -8.29 6.29
C PRO A 208 7.77 -8.24 6.38
N PHE A 209 7.06 -7.96 5.28
CA PHE A 209 5.60 -8.00 5.26
C PHE A 209 5.06 -9.42 5.48
N ARG A 210 5.70 -10.42 4.88
CA ARG A 210 5.32 -11.84 5.09
C ARG A 210 5.47 -12.25 6.55
N ASP A 211 6.48 -11.73 7.24
CA ASP A 211 6.63 -11.89 8.69
C ASP A 211 5.47 -11.18 9.42
N ALA A 212 5.17 -9.93 9.06
CA ALA A 212 4.14 -9.12 9.70
C ALA A 212 2.74 -9.74 9.64
N VAL A 213 2.34 -10.34 8.51
CA VAL A 213 1.02 -11.01 8.33
C VAL A 213 1.05 -12.51 8.64
N GLY A 214 2.21 -13.07 9.03
CA GLY A 214 2.36 -14.49 9.36
C GLY A 214 2.19 -15.42 8.16
N SER A 215 2.45 -14.95 6.93
CA SER A 215 2.29 -15.75 5.71
C SER A 215 3.56 -16.48 5.27
N SER A 216 4.73 -16.16 5.84
CA SER A 216 6.02 -16.77 5.49
C SER A 216 6.02 -18.29 5.65
N ALA A 217 5.42 -18.79 6.72
CA ALA A 217 5.34 -20.22 7.01
C ALA A 217 4.42 -20.98 6.04
N ASN A 218 3.40 -20.30 5.50
CA ASN A 218 2.38 -20.91 4.66
C ASN A 218 2.82 -21.01 3.19
N LEU A 219 3.55 -20.02 2.67
CA LEU A 219 4.01 -19.99 1.28
C LEU A 219 5.09 -21.08 1.01
N GLY A 220 5.85 -21.48 2.03
CA GLY A 220 6.90 -22.50 1.90
C GLY A 220 7.91 -22.16 0.82
N LYS A 221 8.11 -23.08 -0.15
CA LYS A 221 9.00 -22.90 -1.31
C LYS A 221 8.29 -22.36 -2.56
N SER A 222 6.96 -22.13 -2.51
CA SER A 222 6.23 -21.59 -3.65
C SER A 222 6.51 -20.10 -3.83
N ASN A 223 6.23 -19.58 -5.03
CA ASN A 223 6.44 -18.20 -5.41
C ASN A 223 5.15 -17.61 -5.98
N LYS A 224 5.17 -16.33 -6.32
CA LYS A 224 4.02 -15.59 -6.86
C LYS A 224 4.25 -15.11 -8.30
N TYR A 225 5.25 -15.67 -8.99
CA TYR A 225 5.63 -15.24 -10.36
C TYR A 225 4.58 -15.53 -11.43
N ASN A 226 3.62 -16.41 -11.17
CA ASN A 226 2.57 -16.75 -12.13
C ASN A 226 1.42 -15.72 -12.18
N TYR A 227 1.44 -14.68 -11.31
CA TYR A 227 0.45 -13.60 -11.33
C TYR A 227 1.03 -12.23 -10.92
N GLN A 228 2.18 -12.13 -10.26
CA GLN A 228 2.86 -10.85 -10.04
C GLN A 228 3.89 -10.61 -11.14
N MET A 229 4.04 -9.36 -11.58
CA MET A 229 4.91 -9.00 -12.70
C MET A 229 6.38 -9.28 -12.41
N ASP A 230 7.13 -9.59 -13.47
CA ASP A 230 8.57 -9.73 -13.40
C ASP A 230 9.24 -8.37 -13.12
N PRO A 231 10.19 -8.29 -12.15
CA PRO A 231 10.92 -7.05 -11.85
C PRO A 231 11.68 -6.45 -13.04
N ALA A 232 11.96 -7.22 -14.08
CA ALA A 232 12.64 -6.74 -15.29
C ALA A 232 11.72 -5.98 -16.26
N ASN A 233 10.38 -6.03 -16.07
CA ASN A 233 9.41 -5.51 -17.03
C ASN A 233 8.86 -4.16 -16.59
N SER A 234 8.89 -3.16 -17.47
CA SER A 234 8.23 -1.87 -17.24
C SER A 234 7.12 -1.58 -18.27
N ASP A 235 7.17 -2.14 -19.47
CA ASP A 235 6.13 -1.97 -20.49
C ASP A 235 4.86 -2.76 -20.14
N GLU A 236 5.01 -3.91 -19.52
CA GLU A 236 3.92 -4.71 -18.97
C GLU A 236 3.08 -3.89 -17.97
N ALA A 237 3.72 -3.12 -17.08
CA ALA A 237 3.03 -2.26 -16.15
C ALA A 237 2.11 -1.24 -16.82
N MET A 238 2.50 -0.69 -17.99
CA MET A 238 1.66 0.24 -18.74
C MET A 238 0.39 -0.43 -19.25
N LYS A 239 0.49 -1.69 -19.68
CA LYS A 239 -0.67 -2.47 -20.12
C LYS A 239 -1.60 -2.81 -18.95
N GLU A 240 -1.06 -3.29 -17.83
CA GLU A 240 -1.83 -3.61 -16.63
C GLU A 240 -2.59 -2.39 -16.09
N VAL A 241 -1.91 -1.24 -16.00
CA VAL A 241 -2.53 0.02 -15.55
C VAL A 241 -3.63 0.46 -16.52
N ALA A 242 -3.42 0.37 -17.84
CA ALA A 242 -4.43 0.73 -18.83
C ALA A 242 -5.70 -0.12 -18.68
N LEU A 243 -5.55 -1.44 -18.49
CA LEU A 243 -6.67 -2.37 -18.29
C LEU A 243 -7.43 -2.04 -17.01
N ASP A 244 -6.74 -1.86 -15.88
CA ASP A 244 -7.39 -1.54 -14.60
C ASP A 244 -8.17 -0.20 -14.65
N ILE A 245 -7.65 0.82 -15.38
CA ILE A 245 -8.36 2.08 -15.60
C ILE A 245 -9.61 1.85 -16.46
N GLU A 246 -9.50 1.10 -17.56
CA GLU A 246 -10.64 0.77 -18.43
C GLU A 246 -11.71 -0.03 -17.67
N GLU A 247 -11.31 -0.90 -16.78
CA GLU A 247 -12.17 -1.69 -15.89
C GLU A 247 -12.83 -0.86 -14.77
N GLY A 248 -12.42 0.38 -14.55
CA GLY A 248 -13.07 1.30 -13.60
C GLY A 248 -12.33 1.50 -12.28
N ALA A 249 -11.00 1.39 -12.27
CA ALA A 249 -10.19 1.87 -11.14
C ALA A 249 -10.27 3.40 -11.01
N ASP A 250 -10.47 3.90 -9.80
CA ASP A 250 -10.43 5.34 -9.51
C ASP A 250 -9.00 5.84 -9.30
N MET A 251 -8.15 4.96 -8.81
CA MET A 251 -6.75 5.21 -8.46
C MET A 251 -5.92 3.96 -8.78
N VAL A 252 -4.66 4.16 -9.13
CA VAL A 252 -3.72 3.07 -9.42
C VAL A 252 -2.51 3.12 -8.50
N MET A 253 -1.90 1.97 -8.22
CA MET A 253 -0.74 1.86 -7.33
C MET A 253 0.39 1.07 -7.98
N VAL A 254 1.61 1.56 -7.79
CA VAL A 254 2.87 0.87 -8.08
C VAL A 254 3.44 0.29 -6.78
N LYS A 255 3.76 -1.01 -6.77
CA LYS A 255 4.30 -1.73 -5.60
C LYS A 255 5.36 -2.76 -6.04
N PRO A 256 6.59 -2.70 -5.48
CA PRO A 256 7.15 -1.71 -4.53
C PRO A 256 7.28 -0.30 -5.11
N GLY A 257 7.69 0.64 -4.27
CA GLY A 257 7.80 2.05 -4.65
C GLY A 257 9.20 2.50 -5.04
N MET A 258 10.16 2.55 -4.10
CA MET A 258 11.50 3.14 -4.35
C MET A 258 12.25 2.49 -5.54
N PRO A 259 12.27 1.14 -5.69
CA PRO A 259 12.96 0.52 -6.83
C PRO A 259 12.25 0.72 -8.18
N TYR A 260 11.02 1.26 -8.17
CA TYR A 260 10.14 1.39 -9.34
C TYR A 260 9.65 2.84 -9.55
N LEU A 261 10.46 3.85 -9.16
CA LEU A 261 10.14 5.26 -9.38
C LEU A 261 10.04 5.62 -10.87
N ASP A 262 10.76 4.90 -11.73
CA ASP A 262 10.63 4.98 -13.19
C ASP A 262 9.23 4.55 -13.65
N VAL A 263 8.68 3.47 -13.09
CA VAL A 263 7.32 3.00 -13.38
C VAL A 263 6.29 4.00 -12.86
N VAL A 264 6.45 4.53 -11.63
CA VAL A 264 5.59 5.58 -11.08
C VAL A 264 5.54 6.78 -12.03
N ARG A 265 6.72 7.23 -12.52
CA ARG A 265 6.83 8.35 -13.45
C ARG A 265 6.13 8.07 -14.77
N ARG A 266 6.36 6.91 -15.36
CA ARG A 266 5.73 6.48 -16.61
C ARG A 266 4.22 6.42 -16.49
N VAL A 267 3.69 5.81 -15.43
CA VAL A 267 2.24 5.72 -15.18
C VAL A 267 1.63 7.10 -15.07
N LYS A 268 2.21 7.97 -14.25
CA LYS A 268 1.69 9.32 -14.04
C LYS A 268 1.68 10.16 -15.31
N GLU A 269 2.77 10.12 -16.08
CA GLU A 269 2.87 10.87 -17.33
C GLU A 269 1.96 10.33 -18.44
N THR A 270 1.78 9.01 -18.50
CA THR A 270 0.99 8.36 -19.56
C THR A 270 -0.51 8.53 -19.34
N PHE A 271 -0.98 8.33 -18.11
CA PHE A 271 -2.42 8.23 -17.85
C PHE A 271 -3.01 9.44 -17.13
N GLY A 272 -2.21 10.22 -16.39
CA GLY A 272 -2.69 11.41 -15.69
C GLY A 272 -3.66 11.13 -14.52
N VAL A 273 -3.93 9.87 -14.21
CA VAL A 273 -4.82 9.45 -13.11
C VAL A 273 -4.14 9.59 -11.75
N PRO A 274 -4.90 9.58 -10.63
CA PRO A 274 -4.33 9.49 -9.30
C PRO A 274 -3.45 8.25 -9.17
N THR A 275 -2.14 8.47 -8.98
CA THR A 275 -1.10 7.43 -8.97
C THR A 275 -0.48 7.36 -7.60
N TYR A 276 -0.57 6.19 -6.97
CA TYR A 276 -0.04 5.93 -5.64
C TYR A 276 1.19 5.03 -5.71
N ALA A 277 2.01 5.07 -4.67
CA ALA A 277 3.15 4.18 -4.54
C ALA A 277 3.22 3.61 -3.12
N TYR A 278 3.69 2.37 -2.98
CA TYR A 278 3.89 1.75 -1.68
C TYR A 278 5.37 1.62 -1.37
N GLN A 279 5.85 2.40 -0.40
CA GLN A 279 7.13 2.16 0.24
C GLN A 279 6.99 0.92 1.13
N VAL A 280 7.37 -0.24 0.59
CA VAL A 280 7.06 -1.53 1.20
C VAL A 280 7.97 -1.86 2.40
N SER A 281 7.63 -2.94 3.08
CA SER A 281 8.27 -3.39 4.32
C SER A 281 9.79 -3.56 4.21
N GLY A 282 10.30 -4.08 3.09
CA GLY A 282 11.75 -4.22 2.87
C GLY A 282 12.46 -2.89 2.68
N GLU A 283 11.81 -1.93 2.02
CA GLU A 283 12.33 -0.56 1.89
C GLU A 283 12.39 0.13 3.25
N TYR A 284 11.32 -0.01 4.04
CA TYR A 284 11.28 0.46 5.43
C TYR A 284 12.40 -0.17 6.28
N ALA A 285 12.49 -1.51 6.27
CA ALA A 285 13.48 -2.24 7.07
C ALA A 285 14.92 -1.89 6.68
N MET A 286 15.20 -1.69 5.39
CA MET A 286 16.51 -1.28 4.88
C MET A 286 16.94 0.09 5.43
N LEU A 287 16.04 1.09 5.41
CA LEU A 287 16.31 2.42 5.96
C LEU A 287 16.50 2.37 7.49
N LYS A 288 15.62 1.65 8.20
CA LYS A 288 15.75 1.45 9.65
C LYS A 288 17.05 0.77 10.02
N ALA A 289 17.44 -0.29 9.32
CA ALA A 289 18.68 -1.01 9.62
C ALA A 289 19.93 -0.14 9.40
N ALA A 290 19.98 0.62 8.32
CA ALA A 290 21.10 1.53 8.05
C ALA A 290 21.20 2.66 9.09
N ALA A 291 20.04 3.20 9.52
CA ALA A 291 19.98 4.23 10.55
C ALA A 291 20.39 3.70 11.93
N GLN A 292 19.92 2.52 12.32
CA GLN A 292 20.26 1.86 13.60
C GLN A 292 21.77 1.55 13.71
N ASN A 293 22.42 1.29 12.58
CA ASN A 293 23.88 1.10 12.54
C ASN A 293 24.66 2.43 12.47
N GLY A 294 23.99 3.59 12.47
CA GLY A 294 24.63 4.89 12.40
C GLY A 294 25.25 5.22 11.05
N TRP A 295 24.91 4.51 9.99
CA TRP A 295 25.45 4.73 8.64
C TRP A 295 24.74 5.84 7.88
N LEU A 296 23.45 6.04 8.17
CA LEU A 296 22.59 7.06 7.56
C LEU A 296 21.80 7.82 8.63
N ASP A 297 21.54 9.10 8.38
CA ASP A 297 20.55 9.88 9.14
C ASP A 297 19.15 9.44 8.73
N GLU A 298 18.37 8.92 9.68
CA GLU A 298 17.05 8.36 9.41
C GLU A 298 16.09 9.41 8.84
N GLN A 299 15.96 10.55 9.52
CA GLN A 299 15.02 11.58 9.11
C GLN A 299 15.38 12.13 7.73
N ALA A 300 16.65 12.45 7.49
CA ALA A 300 17.09 12.97 6.20
C ALA A 300 16.82 11.98 5.06
N CYS A 301 17.19 10.70 5.24
CA CYS A 301 17.01 9.67 4.20
C CYS A 301 15.53 9.34 3.94
N VAL A 302 14.71 9.26 4.98
CA VAL A 302 13.27 9.03 4.83
C VAL A 302 12.62 10.20 4.09
N MET A 303 12.89 11.44 4.50
CA MET A 303 12.35 12.64 3.84
C MET A 303 12.78 12.74 2.38
N GLU A 304 14.04 12.44 2.07
CA GLU A 304 14.56 12.45 0.69
C GLU A 304 13.90 11.35 -0.15
N SER A 305 13.72 10.13 0.40
CA SER A 305 13.05 9.03 -0.30
C SER A 305 11.60 9.38 -0.65
N LEU A 306 10.85 9.96 0.29
CA LEU A 306 9.46 10.35 0.06
C LEU A 306 9.32 11.53 -0.92
N LEU A 307 10.26 12.48 -0.88
CA LEU A 307 10.38 13.50 -1.95
C LEU A 307 10.69 12.87 -3.30
N GLY A 308 11.45 11.77 -3.33
CA GLY A 308 11.68 10.97 -4.54
C GLY A 308 10.37 10.45 -5.16
N PHE A 309 9.46 9.94 -4.34
CA PHE A 309 8.11 9.54 -4.79
C PHE A 309 7.30 10.72 -5.35
N LYS A 310 7.29 11.87 -4.66
CA LYS A 310 6.63 13.08 -5.15
C LYS A 310 7.22 13.55 -6.48
N ARG A 311 8.54 13.55 -6.61
CA ARG A 311 9.25 13.90 -7.85
C ARG A 311 8.95 12.95 -9.00
N ALA A 312 8.74 11.66 -8.71
CA ALA A 312 8.28 10.68 -9.68
C ALA A 312 6.81 10.86 -10.08
N GLY A 313 6.03 11.65 -9.32
CA GLY A 313 4.63 11.96 -9.63
C GLY A 313 3.60 11.22 -8.79
N ALA A 314 4.01 10.59 -7.68
CA ALA A 314 3.06 9.97 -6.76
C ALA A 314 2.16 11.03 -6.10
N ASP A 315 0.84 10.81 -6.17
CA ASP A 315 -0.18 11.64 -5.50
C ASP A 315 -0.33 11.24 -4.04
N GLY A 316 -0.18 9.95 -3.72
CA GLY A 316 -0.20 9.44 -2.36
C GLY A 316 0.83 8.32 -2.16
N ILE A 317 1.30 8.17 -0.92
CA ILE A 317 2.36 7.24 -0.56
C ILE A 317 1.91 6.41 0.65
N LEU A 318 1.76 5.09 0.46
CA LEU A 318 1.68 4.16 1.59
C LEU A 318 3.09 3.99 2.16
N THR A 319 3.26 4.33 3.43
CA THR A 319 4.55 4.18 4.11
C THR A 319 4.39 3.95 5.60
N TYR A 320 5.18 3.04 6.15
CA TYR A 320 5.24 2.82 7.60
C TYR A 320 5.88 3.98 8.35
N PHE A 321 6.56 4.90 7.67
CA PHE A 321 7.07 6.15 8.23
C PHE A 321 6.02 7.27 8.32
N ALA A 322 4.78 7.06 7.89
CA ALA A 322 3.79 8.13 7.76
C ALA A 322 3.63 8.97 9.04
N MET A 323 3.56 8.32 10.21
CA MET A 323 3.41 9.03 11.48
C MET A 323 4.66 9.82 11.88
N ASP A 324 5.85 9.24 11.69
CA ASP A 324 7.11 9.92 11.99
C ASP A 324 7.29 11.14 11.07
N VAL A 325 7.05 10.94 9.77
CA VAL A 325 7.11 12.03 8.77
C VAL A 325 6.12 13.14 9.06
N ALA A 326 4.88 12.80 9.40
CA ALA A 326 3.87 13.80 9.75
C ALA A 326 4.24 14.61 11.02
N ARG A 327 4.98 14.00 11.98
CA ARG A 327 5.56 14.72 13.12
C ARG A 327 6.70 15.63 12.70
N TRP A 328 7.57 15.19 11.78
CA TRP A 328 8.71 16.00 11.30
C TRP A 328 8.30 17.18 10.41
N LEU A 329 7.12 17.11 9.80
CA LEU A 329 6.56 18.18 8.96
C LEU A 329 5.88 19.29 9.75
N LYS A 330 5.56 19.06 11.04
CA LYS A 330 5.03 20.09 11.96
C LYS A 330 6.12 21.04 12.44
#